data_62110b917ca293c1d15cc581a47ba869
#
_entry.id   62110b917ca293c1d15cc581a47ba869
#
_cell.length_a   1.000
_cell.length_b   1.000
_cell.length_c   1.000
_cell.angle_alpha   90.00
_cell.angle_beta   90.00
_cell.angle_gamma   90.00
#
_symmetry.space_group_name_H-M   'P 1'
#
loop_
_entity.id
_entity.type
_entity.pdbx_description
1 polymer ?
#
loop_
_entity_poly.entity_id
_entity_poly.type
_entity_poly.pdbx_seq_one_letter_code
_entity_poly.pdbx_strand_id
1 'polypeptide(L)'
;MISAYAADLAAQVGIKLSRVSVVEGRRVGCLDVHLLHLAADGQLVSTLVYQSELDELQSDSCCERLELKIRTALSRLQILMET
;
A
#
# COMPACT_ATOMS: atom_id res chain seq x y z
N MET A 1 5.98 8.31 -4.82
CA MET A 1 4.60 8.57 -5.19
C MET A 1 3.61 7.68 -4.45
N ILE A 2 3.64 6.36 -4.64
CA ILE A 2 2.75 5.47 -3.88
C ILE A 2 3.05 5.49 -2.37
N SER A 3 4.30 5.68 -1.99
CA SER A 3 4.67 5.78 -0.58
C SER A 3 3.99 6.95 0.12
N ALA A 4 3.99 8.12 -0.51
CA ALA A 4 3.32 9.29 0.02
C ALA A 4 1.80 9.09 0.07
N TYR A 5 1.23 8.47 -0.94
CA TYR A 5 -0.19 8.18 -1.00
C TYR A 5 -0.62 7.24 0.13
N ALA A 6 0.15 6.16 0.34
CA ALA A 6 -0.13 5.21 1.42
C ALA A 6 0.03 5.88 2.80
N ALA A 7 1.05 6.72 2.96
CA ALA A 7 1.27 7.44 4.21
C ALA A 7 0.11 8.41 4.51
N ASP A 8 -0.40 9.10 3.49
CA ASP A 8 -1.55 9.99 3.65
C ASP A 8 -2.79 9.24 4.10
N LEU A 9 -3.07 8.08 3.47
CA LEU A 9 -4.20 7.26 3.87
C LEU A 9 -4.05 6.73 5.29
N ALA A 10 -2.83 6.33 5.67
CA ALA A 10 -2.54 5.87 7.02
C ALA A 10 -2.79 6.99 8.05
N ALA A 11 -2.38 8.20 7.73
CA ALA A 11 -2.60 9.35 8.60
C ALA A 11 -4.09 9.63 8.83
N GLN A 12 -4.92 9.41 7.82
CA GLN A 12 -6.37 9.59 7.91
C GLN A 12 -7.01 8.64 8.92
N VAL A 13 -6.45 7.46 9.12
CA VAL A 13 -6.95 6.47 10.08
C VAL A 13 -6.12 6.40 11.36
N GLY A 14 -5.21 7.36 11.55
CA GLY A 14 -4.42 7.48 12.76
C GLY A 14 -3.25 6.51 12.88
N ILE A 15 -2.79 5.95 11.77
CA ILE A 15 -1.64 5.05 11.75
C ILE A 15 -0.41 5.80 11.27
N LYS A 16 0.68 5.69 12.01
CA LYS A 16 1.97 6.25 11.60
C LYS A 16 2.83 5.11 11.04
N LEU A 17 2.96 5.07 9.72
CA LEU A 17 3.77 4.07 9.06
C LEU A 17 5.26 4.34 9.31
N SER A 18 5.99 3.30 9.72
CA SER A 18 7.44 3.37 9.88
C SER A 18 8.17 3.09 8.58
N ARG A 19 7.55 2.32 7.69
CA ARG A 19 8.15 1.95 6.41
C ARG A 19 7.09 1.63 5.38
N VAL A 20 7.31 2.08 4.15
CA VAL A 20 6.53 1.71 2.97
C VAL A 20 7.51 1.29 1.89
N SER A 21 7.32 0.13 1.31
CA SER A 21 8.18 -0.34 0.23
C SER A 21 7.37 -1.06 -0.83
N VAL A 22 7.88 -1.06 -2.05
CA VAL A 22 7.27 -1.75 -3.19
C VAL A 22 8.30 -2.70 -3.77
N VAL A 23 7.92 -3.98 -3.88
CA VAL A 23 8.72 -4.98 -4.57
C VAL A 23 8.15 -5.17 -5.97
N GLU A 24 8.95 -4.85 -6.99
CA GLU A 24 8.51 -4.97 -8.36
C GLU A 24 8.31 -6.44 -8.75
N GLY A 25 7.15 -6.73 -9.33
CA GLY A 25 6.83 -8.08 -9.77
C GLY A 25 7.74 -8.61 -10.87
N ARG A 26 8.42 -7.72 -11.60
CA ARG A 26 9.39 -8.10 -12.64
C ARG A 26 10.48 -9.01 -12.11
N ARG A 27 10.88 -8.83 -10.86
CA ARG A 27 11.96 -9.62 -10.24
C ARG A 27 11.55 -11.07 -10.01
N VAL A 28 10.24 -11.34 -9.97
CA VAL A 28 9.71 -12.70 -9.75
C VAL A 28 8.90 -13.19 -10.95
N GLY A 29 9.04 -12.53 -12.10
CA GLY A 29 8.39 -12.95 -13.35
C GLY A 29 6.96 -12.47 -13.55
N CYS A 30 6.45 -11.58 -12.69
CA CYS A 30 5.11 -11.01 -12.80
C CYS A 30 5.21 -9.56 -13.27
N LEU A 31 4.90 -9.31 -14.54
CA LEU A 31 5.13 -7.99 -15.15
C LEU A 31 4.13 -6.92 -14.72
N ASP A 32 2.90 -7.32 -14.42
CA ASP A 32 1.81 -6.38 -14.17
C ASP A 32 1.38 -6.28 -12.71
N VAL A 33 2.06 -6.97 -11.81
CA VAL A 33 1.71 -7.04 -10.39
C VAL A 33 2.92 -6.70 -9.54
N HIS A 34 2.71 -5.88 -8.52
CA HIS A 34 3.75 -5.49 -7.57
C HIS A 34 3.26 -5.78 -6.16
N LEU A 35 4.18 -5.92 -5.24
CA LEU A 35 3.87 -6.16 -3.84
C LEU A 35 4.15 -4.90 -3.02
N LEU A 36 3.12 -4.35 -2.41
CA LEU A 36 3.25 -3.18 -1.53
C LEU A 36 3.32 -3.64 -0.08
N HIS A 37 4.38 -3.26 0.61
CA HIS A 37 4.59 -3.57 2.02
C HIS A 37 4.38 -2.32 2.87
N LEU A 38 3.59 -2.46 3.93
CA LEU A 38 3.32 -1.39 4.89
C LEU A 38 3.71 -1.90 6.28
N ALA A 39 4.54 -1.15 6.98
CA ALA A 39 5.02 -1.53 8.29
C ALA A 39 4.79 -0.43 9.32
N ALA A 40 4.40 -0.82 10.52
CA ALA A 40 4.24 0.07 11.66
C ALA A 40 4.34 -0.74 12.97
N ASP A 41 5.01 -0.20 13.99
CA ASP A 41 5.15 -0.82 15.30
C ASP A 41 5.64 -2.28 15.26
N GLY A 42 6.55 -2.59 14.34
CA GLY A 42 7.09 -3.94 14.21
C GLY A 42 6.17 -4.92 13.49
N GLN A 43 4.99 -4.48 13.06
CA GLN A 43 4.07 -5.30 12.28
C GLN A 43 4.18 -4.97 10.80
N LEU A 44 3.92 -5.95 9.95
CA LEU A 44 4.02 -5.82 8.50
C LEU A 44 2.79 -6.41 7.84
N VAL A 45 2.22 -5.68 6.88
CA VAL A 45 1.18 -6.20 5.98
C VAL A 45 1.59 -5.94 4.55
N SER A 46 1.07 -6.76 3.65
CA SER A 46 1.35 -6.64 2.22
C SER A 46 0.06 -6.71 1.43
N THR A 47 0.04 -6.02 0.30
CA THR A 47 -1.08 -6.08 -0.63
C THR A 47 -0.55 -6.06 -2.06
N LEU A 48 -1.30 -6.68 -2.97
CA LEU A 48 -0.95 -6.69 -4.39
C LEU A 48 -1.46 -5.42 -5.05
N VAL A 49 -0.59 -4.79 -5.84
CA VAL A 49 -0.91 -3.58 -6.59
C VAL A 49 -0.64 -3.85 -8.06
N TYR A 50 -1.61 -3.56 -8.92
CA TYR A 50 -1.44 -3.72 -10.35
C TYR A 50 -0.74 -2.52 -10.97
N GLN A 51 0.01 -2.76 -12.05
CA GLN A 51 0.69 -1.67 -12.77
C GLN A 51 -0.30 -0.61 -13.23
N SER A 52 -1.49 -1.02 -13.68
CA SER A 52 -2.54 -0.08 -14.09
C SER A 52 -2.96 0.86 -12.97
N GLU A 53 -2.97 0.37 -11.72
CA GLU A 53 -3.30 1.20 -10.57
C GLU A 53 -2.22 2.24 -10.28
N LEU A 54 -0.96 1.87 -10.46
CA LEU A 54 0.16 2.82 -10.33
C LEU A 54 0.11 3.88 -11.43
N ASP A 55 -0.24 3.47 -12.64
CA ASP A 55 -0.37 4.40 -13.77
C ASP A 55 -1.49 5.41 -13.54
N GLU A 56 -2.62 4.96 -13.00
CA GLU A 56 -3.74 5.84 -12.63
C GLU A 56 -3.31 6.85 -11.56
N LEU A 57 -2.54 6.41 -10.58
CA LEU A 57 -2.04 7.28 -9.52
C LEU A 57 -1.12 8.38 -10.09
N GLN A 58 -0.26 8.02 -11.04
CA GLN A 58 0.66 8.98 -11.67
C GLN A 58 -0.08 10.01 -12.54
N SER A 59 -1.21 9.64 -13.14
CA SER A 59 -1.97 10.52 -14.00
C SER A 59 -3.04 11.34 -13.27
N ASP A 60 -3.03 11.32 -11.93
CA ASP A 60 -4.05 11.96 -11.08
C ASP A 60 -5.48 11.50 -11.38
N SER A 61 -5.63 10.30 -11.92
CA SER A 61 -6.92 9.69 -12.14
C SER A 61 -7.51 9.17 -10.83
N CYS A 62 -8.80 8.84 -10.83
CA CYS A 62 -9.46 8.27 -9.67
C CYS A 62 -8.85 6.89 -9.35
N CYS A 63 -8.34 6.73 -8.13
CA CYS A 63 -7.65 5.51 -7.68
C CYS A 63 -8.46 4.74 -6.65
N GLU A 64 -9.76 4.60 -6.85
CA GLU A 64 -10.66 3.97 -5.87
C GLU A 64 -10.24 2.56 -5.48
N ARG A 65 -9.83 1.75 -6.46
CA ARG A 65 -9.39 0.38 -6.19
C ARG A 65 -8.12 0.34 -5.35
N LEU A 66 -7.17 1.19 -5.68
CA LEU A 66 -5.91 1.28 -4.94
C LEU A 66 -6.17 1.79 -3.52
N GLU A 67 -6.99 2.81 -3.39
CA GLU A 67 -7.38 3.34 -2.09
C GLU A 67 -8.01 2.25 -1.22
N LEU A 68 -8.96 1.49 -1.77
CA LEU A 68 -9.62 0.41 -1.04
C LEU A 68 -8.63 -0.67 -0.60
N LYS A 69 -7.70 -1.05 -1.46
CA LYS A 69 -6.67 -2.04 -1.13
C LYS A 69 -5.78 -1.56 0.01
N ILE A 70 -5.34 -0.31 -0.06
CA ILE A 70 -4.47 0.25 0.98
C ILE A 70 -5.24 0.39 2.29
N ARG A 71 -6.48 0.87 2.25
CA ARG A 71 -7.31 0.98 3.45
C ARG A 71 -7.56 -0.39 4.09
N THR A 72 -7.80 -1.42 3.29
CA THR A 72 -7.97 -2.78 3.79
C THR A 72 -6.68 -3.29 4.45
N ALA A 73 -5.55 -3.05 3.82
CA ALA A 73 -4.25 -3.42 4.40
C ALA A 73 -3.98 -2.67 5.71
N LEU A 74 -4.31 -1.38 5.76
CA LEU A 74 -4.16 -0.58 6.97
C LEU A 74 -5.07 -1.07 8.10
N SER A 75 -6.27 -1.51 7.77
CA SER A 75 -7.17 -2.10 8.77
C SER A 75 -6.59 -3.37 9.39
N ARG A 76 -5.98 -4.22 8.56
CA ARG A 76 -5.30 -5.41 9.05
C ARG A 76 -4.10 -5.07 9.93
N LEU A 77 -3.33 -4.07 9.53
CA LEU A 77 -2.19 -3.60 10.29
C LEU A 77 -2.64 -3.07 11.65
N GLN A 78 -3.72 -2.31 11.68
CA GLN A 78 -4.27 -1.76 12.91
C GLN A 78 -4.69 -2.87 13.87
N ILE A 79 -5.33 -3.93 13.36
CA ILE A 79 -5.71 -5.09 14.17
C ILE A 79 -4.47 -5.75 14.78
N LEU A 80 -3.41 -5.91 13.98
CA LEU A 80 -2.16 -6.48 14.46
C LEU A 80 -1.50 -5.62 15.54
N MET A 81 -1.60 -4.30 15.42
CA MET A 81 -1.03 -3.37 16.39
C MET A 81 -1.79 -3.36 17.71
N GLU A 82 -3.07 -3.70 17.70
CA GLU A 82 -3.94 -3.72 18.87
C GLU A 82 -3.85 -5.03 19.66
N THR A 83 -3.24 -6.05 19.09
CA THR A 83 -3.03 -7.34 19.77
C THR A 83 -1.61 -7.43 20.44
#